data_eb95ddbcba107a32a3d3fe2a496ce714
#
_entry.id   eb95ddbcba107a32a3d3fe2a496ce714
#
_cell.length_a   1.000
_cell.length_b   1.000
_cell.length_c   1.000
_cell.angle_alpha   90.00
_cell.angle_beta   90.00
_cell.angle_gamma   90.00
#
_symmetry.space_group_name_H-M   'P 1'
#
loop_
_entity.id
_entity.type
_entity.pdbx_description
1 polymer ?
#
loop_
_entity_poly.entity_id
_entity_poly.type
_entity_poly.pdbx_seq_one_letter_code
_entity_poly.pdbx_strand_id
1 'polypeptide(L)'
;MTENRGKIVSVNGNLVSVEFDGHVSMNEICFVNVNDTLLKSEVIRVKGNVAQIQVYEMTDGIKCGDAVAFTGDMLSAELGPGLLGQIYDGLQNPLPVLAEQAGWFLERGIYADGLNSRKKWEFTPAAKVGDTLRAGEYIGTVPEGPFTHKIFIPFYLLGSYKIKSIVEKGAYT
;
A
#
# COMPACT_ATOMS: atom_id res chain seq x y z
N MET A 1 -9.42 -5.34 14.26
CA MET A 1 -8.04 -5.09 14.74
C MET A 1 -8.10 -3.83 15.58
N THR A 2 -7.58 -3.83 16.79
CA THR A 2 -7.47 -2.60 17.59
C THR A 2 -6.42 -1.72 16.93
N GLU A 3 -6.84 -0.59 16.38
CA GLU A 3 -5.91 0.42 15.87
C GLU A 3 -4.95 0.84 17.00
N ASN A 4 -3.67 0.57 16.84
CA ASN A 4 -2.66 1.10 17.74
C ASN A 4 -2.57 2.61 17.51
N ARG A 5 -2.68 3.37 18.60
CA ARG A 5 -2.63 4.84 18.54
C ARG A 5 -1.49 5.35 19.39
N GLY A 6 -0.94 6.47 18.98
CA GLY A 6 0.08 7.18 19.75
C GLY A 6 -0.17 8.68 19.75
N LYS A 7 0.64 9.38 20.53
CA LYS A 7 0.66 10.85 20.61
C LYS A 7 2.07 11.37 20.40
N ILE A 8 2.20 12.43 19.65
CA ILE A 8 3.47 13.09 19.39
C ILE A 8 3.99 13.72 20.67
N VAL A 9 5.24 13.41 21.02
CA VAL A 9 5.95 13.99 22.17
C VAL A 9 7.09 14.92 21.77
N SER A 10 7.59 14.81 20.53
CA SER A 10 8.64 15.70 20.03
C SER A 10 8.63 15.75 18.50
N VAL A 11 8.93 16.90 17.94
CA VAL A 11 9.07 17.13 16.49
C VAL A 11 10.45 17.73 16.23
N ASN A 12 11.21 17.10 15.31
CA ASN A 12 12.52 17.57 14.89
C ASN A 12 12.67 17.45 13.38
N GLY A 13 12.25 18.47 12.64
CA GLY A 13 12.16 18.42 11.20
C GLY A 13 11.14 17.37 10.76
N ASN A 14 11.55 16.42 9.92
CA ASN A 14 10.69 15.30 9.48
C ASN A 14 10.74 14.08 10.43
N LEU A 15 11.56 14.13 11.48
CA LEU A 15 11.65 13.10 12.52
C LEU A 15 10.75 13.47 13.69
N VAL A 16 9.79 12.63 13.97
CA VAL A 16 8.79 12.84 15.01
C VAL A 16 8.85 11.69 16.02
N SER A 17 8.87 12.02 17.31
CA SER A 17 8.81 11.01 18.37
C SER A 17 7.36 10.87 18.85
N VAL A 18 6.91 9.63 18.93
CA VAL A 18 5.52 9.27 19.25
C VAL A 18 5.51 8.34 20.45
N GLU A 19 4.84 8.70 21.51
CA GLU A 19 4.53 7.79 22.61
C GLU A 19 3.30 6.98 22.25
N PHE A 20 3.36 5.65 22.42
CA PHE A 20 2.30 4.74 22.01
C PHE A 20 1.99 3.70 23.08
N ASP A 21 0.76 3.20 23.06
CA ASP A 21 0.33 2.02 23.81
C ASP A 21 0.14 0.85 22.85
N GLY A 22 0.59 -0.35 23.27
CA GLY A 22 0.43 -1.56 22.48
C GLY A 22 1.73 -1.99 21.78
N HIS A 23 1.63 -2.48 20.54
CA HIS A 23 2.76 -3.02 19.80
C HIS A 23 2.99 -2.24 18.51
N VAL A 24 4.20 -1.74 18.34
CA VAL A 24 4.64 -1.02 17.12
C VAL A 24 5.94 -1.66 16.64
N SER A 25 6.02 -1.90 15.34
CA SER A 25 7.16 -2.53 14.70
C SER A 25 8.01 -1.51 13.93
N MET A 26 9.30 -1.81 13.75
CA MET A 26 10.14 -1.05 12.82
C MET A 26 9.64 -1.24 11.39
N ASN A 27 9.78 -0.21 10.58
CA ASN A 27 9.34 -0.12 9.18
C ASN A 27 7.81 -0.17 8.99
N GLU A 28 7.05 -0.12 10.08
CA GLU A 28 5.60 -0.03 10.04
C GLU A 28 5.16 1.35 9.53
N ILE A 29 4.15 1.36 8.68
CA ILE A 29 3.52 2.60 8.21
C ILE A 29 2.58 3.13 9.28
N CYS A 30 2.62 4.44 9.45
CA CYS A 30 1.71 5.16 10.33
C CYS A 30 1.25 6.47 9.68
N PHE A 31 0.17 7.02 10.21
CA PHE A 31 -0.39 8.28 9.75
C PHE A 31 -0.44 9.29 10.90
N VAL A 32 0.16 10.44 10.67
CA VAL A 32 0.07 11.60 11.56
C VAL A 32 -1.15 12.43 11.15
N ASN A 33 -2.07 12.68 12.09
CA ASN A 33 -3.24 13.53 11.83
C ASN A 33 -2.90 14.98 12.17
N VAL A 34 -2.93 15.84 11.16
CA VAL A 34 -2.70 17.28 11.30
C VAL A 34 -3.89 18.04 10.73
N ASN A 35 -4.77 18.56 11.58
CA ASN A 35 -5.97 19.31 11.17
C ASN A 35 -6.78 18.55 10.11
N ASP A 36 -7.10 17.27 10.38
CA ASP A 36 -7.83 16.35 9.51
C ASP A 36 -7.10 15.91 8.24
N THR A 37 -5.84 16.32 8.06
CA THR A 37 -4.96 15.81 7.00
C THR A 37 -4.11 14.68 7.56
N LEU A 38 -4.12 13.54 6.88
CA LEU A 38 -3.33 12.37 7.24
C LEU A 38 -1.99 12.39 6.50
N LEU A 39 -0.88 12.51 7.24
CA LEU A 39 0.46 12.49 6.68
C LEU A 39 1.08 11.10 6.85
N LYS A 40 1.42 10.47 5.73
CA LYS A 40 2.03 9.14 5.72
C LYS A 40 3.45 9.19 6.28
N SER A 41 3.78 8.24 7.13
CA SER A 41 5.04 8.19 7.86
C SER A 41 5.47 6.74 8.07
N GLU A 42 6.74 6.53 8.37
CA GLU A 42 7.32 5.21 8.64
C GLU A 42 8.03 5.19 9.98
N VAL A 43 7.90 4.11 10.72
CA VAL A 43 8.61 3.88 11.98
C VAL A 43 10.05 3.48 11.69
N ILE A 44 11.00 4.36 12.00
CA ILE A 44 12.43 4.07 11.81
C ILE A 44 13.10 3.49 13.05
N ARG A 45 12.55 3.72 14.23
CA ARG A 45 13.13 3.21 15.47
C ARG A 45 12.06 3.07 16.55
N VAL A 46 12.18 2.01 17.34
CA VAL A 46 11.35 1.82 18.54
C VAL A 46 12.26 1.69 19.76
N LYS A 47 11.94 2.41 20.84
CA LYS A 47 12.64 2.33 22.12
C LYS A 47 11.63 2.41 23.27
N GLY A 48 11.38 1.29 23.92
CA GLY A 48 10.35 1.19 24.96
C GLY A 48 8.97 1.50 24.38
N ASN A 49 8.26 2.48 24.93
CA ASN A 49 6.96 2.97 24.45
C ASN A 49 7.06 4.20 23.53
N VAL A 50 8.25 4.51 23.01
CA VAL A 50 8.45 5.63 22.10
C VAL A 50 8.92 5.11 20.74
N ALA A 51 8.18 5.44 19.68
CA ALA A 51 8.56 5.25 18.29
C ALA A 51 9.10 6.56 17.73
N GLN A 52 10.21 6.48 16.99
CA GLN A 52 10.68 7.56 16.14
C GLN A 52 10.21 7.28 14.72
N ILE A 53 9.39 8.18 14.20
CA ILE A 53 8.81 8.08 12.87
C ILE A 53 9.39 9.14 11.95
N GLN A 54 9.50 8.82 10.67
CA GLN A 54 9.84 9.76 9.61
C GLN A 54 8.60 10.09 8.81
N VAL A 55 8.23 11.36 8.81
CA VAL A 55 7.14 11.87 7.96
C VAL A 55 7.69 12.09 6.56
N TYR A 56 7.00 11.58 5.54
CA TYR A 56 7.44 11.68 4.14
C TYR A 56 7.20 13.05 3.52
N GLU A 57 6.27 13.81 4.11
CA GLU A 57 5.87 15.12 3.63
C GLU A 57 6.33 16.24 4.57
N MET A 58 6.00 17.49 4.20
CA MET A 58 6.29 18.64 5.05
C MET A 58 5.56 18.56 6.38
N THR A 59 6.27 18.83 7.48
CA THR A 59 5.79 18.68 8.84
C THR A 59 5.17 19.95 9.44
N ASP A 60 4.93 20.94 8.60
CA ASP A 60 4.35 22.22 9.05
C ASP A 60 2.98 22.01 9.72
N GLY A 61 2.84 22.55 10.93
CA GLY A 61 1.62 22.44 11.72
C GLY A 61 1.52 21.20 12.59
N ILE A 62 2.46 20.26 12.53
CA ILE A 62 2.54 19.14 13.48
C ILE A 62 2.88 19.68 14.88
N LYS A 63 2.17 19.20 15.88
CA LYS A 63 2.32 19.63 17.28
C LYS A 63 2.48 18.44 18.22
N CYS A 64 3.13 18.66 19.34
CA CYS A 64 3.08 17.70 20.44
C CYS A 64 1.62 17.51 20.88
N GLY A 65 1.23 16.25 21.05
CA GLY A 65 -0.14 15.85 21.38
C GLY A 65 -0.99 15.44 20.17
N ASP A 66 -0.58 15.73 18.93
CA ASP A 66 -1.27 15.26 17.74
C ASP A 66 -1.30 13.72 17.69
N ALA A 67 -2.40 13.19 17.17
CA ALA A 67 -2.64 11.75 17.11
C ALA A 67 -1.88 11.10 15.98
N VAL A 68 -1.36 9.89 16.25
CA VAL A 68 -0.75 9.02 15.26
C VAL A 68 -1.46 7.68 15.27
N ALA A 69 -1.82 7.19 14.08
CA ALA A 69 -2.40 5.86 13.89
C ALA A 69 -1.38 4.93 13.24
N PHE A 70 -1.09 3.80 13.88
CA PHE A 70 -0.20 2.77 13.37
C PHE A 70 -1.02 1.70 12.64
N THR A 71 -0.57 1.27 11.45
CA THR A 71 -1.33 0.36 10.58
C THR A 71 -1.11 -1.12 10.88
N GLY A 72 0.00 -1.46 11.50
CA GLY A 72 0.46 -2.85 11.65
C GLY A 72 1.13 -3.42 10.40
N ASP A 73 1.16 -2.67 9.30
CA ASP A 73 1.69 -3.10 8.02
C ASP A 73 2.92 -2.29 7.62
N MET A 74 3.85 -2.92 6.93
CA MET A 74 5.01 -2.26 6.33
C MET A 74 4.65 -1.61 5.00
N LEU A 75 5.51 -0.69 4.53
CA LEU A 75 5.36 -0.13 3.19
C LEU A 75 5.41 -1.25 2.14
N SER A 76 4.39 -1.32 1.32
CA SER A 76 4.24 -2.33 0.28
C SER A 76 3.84 -1.67 -1.04
N ALA A 77 4.22 -2.30 -2.15
CA ALA A 77 3.78 -1.92 -3.48
C ALA A 77 2.70 -2.89 -3.96
N GLU A 78 1.65 -2.35 -4.56
CA GLU A 78 0.64 -3.15 -5.26
C GLU A 78 1.21 -3.64 -6.59
N LEU A 79 1.18 -4.96 -6.82
CA LEU A 79 1.67 -5.57 -8.04
C LEU A 79 0.52 -6.20 -8.80
N GLY A 80 0.35 -5.82 -10.06
CA GLY A 80 -0.71 -6.34 -10.90
C GLY A 80 -0.73 -5.73 -12.30
N PRO A 81 -1.69 -6.14 -13.13
CA PRO A 81 -1.89 -5.54 -14.45
C PRO A 81 -2.24 -4.05 -14.32
N GLY A 82 -1.60 -3.22 -15.12
CA GLY A 82 -1.80 -1.77 -15.10
C GLY A 82 -0.61 -0.97 -14.60
N LEU A 83 0.46 -1.63 -14.14
CA LEU A 83 1.70 -0.96 -13.75
C LEU A 83 2.51 -0.48 -14.95
N LEU A 84 2.52 -1.28 -16.03
CA LEU A 84 3.36 -0.98 -17.18
C LEU A 84 2.90 0.29 -17.90
N GLY A 85 3.87 1.16 -18.18
CA GLY A 85 3.63 2.42 -18.87
C GLY A 85 3.08 3.54 -17.96
N GLN A 86 3.01 3.31 -16.65
CA GLN A 86 2.64 4.35 -15.67
C GLN A 86 3.88 4.99 -15.06
N ILE A 87 3.70 6.21 -14.55
CA ILE A 87 4.72 6.96 -13.82
C ILE A 87 4.23 7.16 -12.40
N TYR A 88 5.04 6.76 -11.43
CA TYR A 88 4.73 6.80 -10.01
C TYR A 88 5.72 7.67 -9.24
N ASP A 89 5.30 8.13 -8.08
CA ASP A 89 6.21 8.64 -7.06
C ASP A 89 6.83 7.49 -6.23
N GLY A 90 7.63 7.83 -5.21
CA GLY A 90 8.28 6.85 -4.34
C GLY A 90 7.34 6.06 -3.42
N LEU A 91 6.08 6.45 -3.30
CA LEU A 91 5.03 5.80 -2.51
C LEU A 91 3.99 5.08 -3.38
N GLN A 92 4.31 4.92 -4.66
CA GLN A 92 3.45 4.30 -5.68
C GLN A 92 2.14 5.08 -5.95
N ASN A 93 2.13 6.40 -5.75
CA ASN A 93 1.01 7.21 -6.22
C ASN A 93 1.18 7.49 -7.72
N PRO A 94 0.17 7.20 -8.57
CA PRO A 94 0.24 7.49 -10.01
C PRO A 94 0.27 9.00 -10.25
N LEU A 95 1.34 9.54 -10.80
CA LEU A 95 1.50 11.00 -11.01
C LEU A 95 0.39 11.63 -11.85
N PRO A 96 -0.11 11.00 -12.93
CA PRO A 96 -1.24 11.55 -13.68
C PRO A 96 -2.51 11.71 -12.82
N VAL A 97 -2.78 10.74 -11.93
CA VAL A 97 -3.96 10.79 -11.04
C VAL A 97 -3.79 11.89 -10.00
N LEU A 98 -2.60 12.02 -9.42
CA LEU A 98 -2.30 13.12 -8.49
C LEU A 98 -2.46 14.49 -9.17
N ALA A 99 -2.01 14.63 -10.42
CA ALA A 99 -2.15 15.89 -11.18
C ALA A 99 -3.62 16.22 -11.48
N GLU A 100 -4.48 15.23 -11.70
CA GLU A 100 -5.92 15.44 -11.86
C GLU A 100 -6.59 15.88 -10.54
N GLN A 101 -6.13 15.37 -9.39
CA GLN A 101 -6.71 15.68 -8.08
C GLN A 101 -6.22 17.01 -7.49
N ALA A 102 -4.92 17.26 -7.56
CA ALA A 102 -4.25 18.39 -6.91
C ALA A 102 -3.79 19.49 -7.89
N GLY A 103 -3.91 19.26 -9.21
CA GLY A 103 -3.34 20.14 -10.22
C GLY A 103 -1.82 20.01 -10.31
N TRP A 104 -1.14 21.10 -10.70
CA TRP A 104 0.32 21.10 -10.92
C TRP A 104 1.14 21.20 -9.64
N PHE A 105 0.53 21.51 -8.52
CA PHE A 105 1.20 21.62 -7.22
C PHE A 105 0.67 20.50 -6.31
N LEU A 106 1.54 19.60 -5.90
CA LEU A 106 1.20 18.53 -4.99
C LEU A 106 0.93 19.11 -3.59
N GLU A 107 -0.30 18.93 -3.15
CA GLU A 107 -0.70 19.21 -1.78
C GLU A 107 -0.41 17.97 -0.91
N ARG A 108 -0.07 18.20 0.35
CA ARG A 108 0.21 17.12 1.30
C ARG A 108 -1.07 16.38 1.68
N GLY A 109 -0.93 15.11 2.02
CA GLY A 109 -2.05 14.26 2.43
C GLY A 109 -2.92 13.78 1.27
N ILE A 110 -2.50 13.96 0.02
CA ILE A 110 -3.17 13.42 -1.16
C ILE A 110 -2.47 12.15 -1.60
N TYR A 111 -3.21 11.04 -1.57
CA TYR A 111 -2.73 9.72 -1.99
C TYR A 111 -3.70 9.13 -3.01
N ALA A 112 -3.18 8.28 -3.87
CA ALA A 112 -3.97 7.54 -4.84
C ALA A 112 -3.55 6.08 -4.86
N ASP A 113 -4.51 5.19 -5.13
CA ASP A 113 -4.24 3.76 -5.25
C ASP A 113 -3.26 3.50 -6.40
N GLY A 114 -2.27 2.65 -6.16
CA GLY A 114 -1.22 2.32 -7.13
C GLY A 114 -1.77 1.67 -8.40
N LEU A 115 -2.86 0.94 -8.28
CA LEU A 115 -3.56 0.31 -9.39
C LEU A 115 -4.99 0.81 -9.53
N ASN A 116 -5.48 0.91 -10.76
CA ASN A 116 -6.88 1.22 -11.00
C ASN A 116 -7.75 -0.04 -10.85
N SER A 117 -8.30 -0.23 -9.66
CA SER A 117 -9.17 -1.37 -9.32
C SER A 117 -10.49 -1.42 -10.09
N ARG A 118 -10.87 -0.35 -10.82
CA ARG A 118 -12.07 -0.30 -11.65
C ARG A 118 -11.80 -0.69 -13.11
N LYS A 119 -10.53 -0.77 -13.51
CA LYS A 119 -10.15 -1.17 -14.86
C LYS A 119 -10.42 -2.65 -15.06
N LYS A 120 -11.12 -2.99 -16.12
CA LYS A 120 -11.38 -4.38 -16.51
C LYS A 120 -10.27 -4.90 -17.41
N TRP A 121 -9.92 -6.16 -17.19
CA TRP A 121 -8.90 -6.87 -17.92
C TRP A 121 -9.47 -8.15 -18.55
N GLU A 122 -9.12 -8.43 -19.78
CA GLU A 122 -9.53 -9.65 -20.51
C GLU A 122 -8.76 -10.86 -19.96
N PHE A 123 -9.33 -11.53 -18.97
CA PHE A 123 -8.73 -12.70 -18.37
C PHE A 123 -8.91 -13.94 -19.25
N THR A 124 -7.83 -14.68 -19.44
CA THR A 124 -7.83 -16.00 -20.07
C THR A 124 -7.32 -17.03 -19.07
N PRO A 125 -8.16 -17.98 -18.60
CA PRO A 125 -7.74 -19.00 -17.65
C PRO A 125 -6.72 -19.95 -18.29
N ALA A 126 -5.68 -20.31 -17.54
CA ALA A 126 -4.72 -21.34 -17.89
C ALA A 126 -4.93 -22.62 -17.07
N ALA A 127 -5.41 -22.46 -15.84
CA ALA A 127 -5.72 -23.57 -14.95
C ALA A 127 -7.21 -23.96 -15.04
N LYS A 128 -7.54 -25.16 -14.55
CA LYS A 128 -8.88 -25.74 -14.58
C LYS A 128 -9.32 -26.11 -13.16
N VAL A 129 -10.64 -26.24 -12.96
CA VAL A 129 -11.22 -26.81 -11.73
C VAL A 129 -10.65 -28.20 -11.49
N GLY A 130 -10.14 -28.45 -10.31
CA GLY A 130 -9.49 -29.70 -9.91
C GLY A 130 -7.98 -29.71 -9.99
N ASP A 131 -7.36 -28.75 -10.68
CA ASP A 131 -5.90 -28.63 -10.72
C ASP A 131 -5.36 -28.28 -9.33
N THR A 132 -4.15 -28.77 -9.04
CA THR A 132 -3.44 -28.48 -7.79
C THR A 132 -2.25 -27.60 -8.12
N LEU A 133 -2.21 -26.40 -7.55
CA LEU A 133 -1.22 -25.38 -7.80
C LEU A 133 -0.52 -24.95 -6.51
N ARG A 134 0.68 -24.39 -6.66
CA ARG A 134 1.53 -23.86 -5.59
C ARG A 134 1.77 -22.36 -5.79
N ALA A 135 2.32 -21.74 -4.74
CA ALA A 135 2.80 -20.35 -4.82
C ALA A 135 3.74 -20.16 -6.03
N GLY A 136 3.55 -19.07 -6.76
CA GLY A 136 4.31 -18.73 -7.95
C GLY A 136 3.84 -19.39 -9.26
N GLU A 137 2.94 -20.40 -9.21
CA GLU A 137 2.27 -20.90 -10.41
C GLU A 137 1.13 -19.97 -10.82
N TYR A 138 0.84 -19.85 -12.11
CA TYR A 138 -0.15 -18.91 -12.60
C TYR A 138 -1.48 -19.60 -12.94
N ILE A 139 -2.57 -18.90 -12.65
CA ILE A 139 -3.93 -19.38 -12.88
C ILE A 139 -4.51 -18.94 -14.22
N GLY A 140 -3.95 -17.88 -14.78
CA GLY A 140 -4.40 -17.33 -16.04
C GLY A 140 -3.55 -16.17 -16.48
N THR A 141 -3.96 -15.52 -17.56
CA THR A 141 -3.24 -14.40 -18.16
C THR A 141 -4.18 -13.26 -18.53
N VAL A 142 -3.65 -12.05 -18.57
CA VAL A 142 -4.32 -10.86 -19.11
C VAL A 142 -3.37 -10.12 -20.06
N PRO A 143 -3.86 -9.53 -21.15
CA PRO A 143 -3.04 -8.70 -22.03
C PRO A 143 -2.78 -7.34 -21.36
N GLU A 144 -1.52 -6.91 -21.34
CA GLU A 144 -1.08 -5.60 -20.84
C GLU A 144 -0.15 -4.95 -21.88
N GLY A 145 -0.74 -4.17 -22.79
CA GLY A 145 -0.01 -3.63 -23.94
C GLY A 145 0.58 -4.74 -24.80
N PRO A 146 1.91 -4.74 -25.07
CA PRO A 146 2.57 -5.79 -25.86
C PRO A 146 2.88 -7.05 -25.04
N PHE A 147 2.61 -7.06 -23.74
CA PHE A 147 2.95 -8.14 -22.84
C PHE A 147 1.73 -8.99 -22.46
N THR A 148 1.98 -10.25 -22.15
CA THR A 148 1.02 -11.15 -21.53
C THR A 148 1.34 -11.24 -20.04
N HIS A 149 0.56 -10.55 -19.23
CA HIS A 149 0.69 -10.55 -17.77
C HIS A 149 0.14 -11.86 -17.21
N LYS A 150 0.92 -12.53 -16.37
CA LYS A 150 0.51 -13.78 -15.71
C LYS A 150 -0.05 -13.48 -14.32
N ILE A 151 -1.21 -14.02 -14.02
CA ILE A 151 -1.83 -13.91 -12.70
C ILE A 151 -1.38 -15.09 -11.86
N PHE A 152 -0.52 -14.84 -10.88
CA PHE A 152 0.10 -15.84 -10.03
C PHE A 152 -0.67 -16.12 -8.75
N ILE A 153 -0.48 -17.33 -8.21
CA ILE A 153 -0.81 -17.61 -6.81
C ILE A 153 0.20 -16.86 -5.92
N PRO A 154 -0.28 -16.08 -4.94
CA PRO A 154 0.59 -15.28 -4.08
C PRO A 154 1.68 -16.10 -3.39
N PHE A 155 2.88 -15.55 -3.31
CA PHE A 155 4.05 -16.25 -2.75
C PHE A 155 3.95 -16.52 -1.23
N TYR A 156 3.10 -15.79 -0.52
CA TYR A 156 2.88 -16.01 0.92
C TYR A 156 1.98 -17.22 1.22
N LEU A 157 1.29 -17.78 0.21
CA LEU A 157 0.47 -18.97 0.35
C LEU A 157 1.35 -20.21 0.31
N LEU A 158 1.68 -20.75 1.50
CA LEU A 158 2.48 -21.95 1.63
C LEU A 158 1.65 -23.21 1.36
N GLY A 159 2.26 -24.19 0.68
CA GLY A 159 1.63 -25.48 0.40
C GLY A 159 1.05 -25.61 -1.00
N SER A 160 0.12 -26.55 -1.16
CA SER A 160 -0.55 -26.83 -2.44
C SER A 160 -2.05 -26.62 -2.29
N TYR A 161 -2.66 -25.96 -3.27
CA TYR A 161 -4.07 -25.60 -3.25
C TYR A 161 -4.79 -26.18 -4.46
N LYS A 162 -5.93 -26.80 -4.23
CA LYS A 162 -6.78 -27.33 -5.29
C LYS A 162 -7.79 -26.26 -5.72
N ILE A 163 -7.89 -26.00 -7.02
CA ILE A 163 -8.83 -25.05 -7.59
C ILE A 163 -10.25 -25.59 -7.42
N LYS A 164 -11.08 -24.89 -6.65
CA LYS A 164 -12.49 -25.18 -6.46
C LYS A 164 -13.36 -24.56 -7.56
N SER A 165 -13.02 -23.33 -7.94
CA SER A 165 -13.71 -22.60 -9.00
C SER A 165 -12.73 -21.65 -9.69
N ILE A 166 -12.95 -21.41 -10.97
CA ILE A 166 -12.23 -20.42 -11.77
C ILE A 166 -13.23 -19.82 -12.75
N VAL A 167 -13.10 -18.53 -12.99
CA VAL A 167 -13.94 -17.82 -13.97
C VAL A 167 -13.55 -18.21 -15.39
N GLU A 168 -14.51 -18.16 -16.29
CA GLU A 168 -14.28 -18.36 -17.71
C GLU A 168 -13.54 -17.17 -18.32
N LYS A 169 -13.15 -17.29 -19.60
CA LYS A 169 -12.56 -16.17 -20.34
C LYS A 169 -13.55 -15.01 -20.38
N GLY A 170 -13.10 -13.82 -19.96
CA GLY A 170 -13.95 -12.63 -19.88
C GLY A 170 -13.25 -11.42 -19.26
N ALA A 171 -13.96 -10.31 -19.19
CA ALA A 171 -13.47 -9.06 -18.65
C ALA A 171 -13.79 -8.93 -17.15
N TYR A 172 -12.76 -8.88 -16.32
CA TYR A 172 -12.84 -8.80 -14.85
C TYR A 172 -11.97 -7.65 -14.33
N THR A 173 -12.30 -7.16 -13.13
CA THR A 173 -11.52 -6.16 -12.37
C THR A 173 -10.56 -6.86 -11.44
#